data_6c195d7ca632ff20ebf7b96ab73060f7
#
_entry.id   6c195d7ca632ff20ebf7b96ab73060f7
#
_cell.length_a   1.000
_cell.length_b   1.000
_cell.length_c   1.000
_cell.angle_alpha   90.00
_cell.angle_beta   90.00
_cell.angle_gamma   90.00
#
_symmetry.space_group_name_H-M   'P 1'
#
loop_
_entity.id
_entity.type
_entity.pdbx_description
1 polymer ?
#
loop_
_entity_poly.entity_id
_entity_poly.type
_entity_poly.pdbx_seq_one_letter_code
_entity_poly.pdbx_strand_id
1 'polypeptide(L)'
;LRQESFGETVEVDWETTPTDRDVVAFSTAAGGAIVLGTLSEAEKVMPIQSGATINSSIAVRALTSLSQSSRGFEVDSHIQILWYVPPVGSEESIRVLGFTYSLMGAKEVSNE
;
A
#
# COMPACT_ATOMS: atom_id res chain seq x y z
N LEU A 1 9.24 -0.69 10.51
CA LEU A 1 8.07 -1.11 9.77
C LEU A 1 8.47 -2.14 8.73
N ARG A 2 7.93 -2.05 7.51
CA ARG A 2 8.24 -3.06 6.48
C ARG A 2 9.72 -3.16 6.17
N GLN A 3 10.42 -2.05 6.15
CA GLN A 3 11.86 -2.02 5.84
C GLN A 3 12.66 -2.85 6.82
N GLU A 4 12.26 -2.88 8.07
CA GLU A 4 12.95 -3.64 9.11
C GLU A 4 12.87 -5.14 8.90
N SER A 5 11.82 -5.64 8.26
CA SER A 5 11.63 -7.07 8.05
C SER A 5 12.51 -7.64 6.93
N PHE A 6 13.16 -6.82 6.13
CA PHE A 6 14.00 -7.25 5.01
C PHE A 6 15.50 -7.27 5.33
N GLY A 7 15.91 -6.63 6.42
CA GLY A 7 17.31 -6.59 6.80
C GLY A 7 18.18 -5.75 5.88
N GLU A 8 19.46 -6.06 5.80
CA GLU A 8 20.46 -5.25 5.12
C GLU A 8 20.71 -5.64 3.67
N THR A 9 20.08 -6.70 3.18
CA THR A 9 20.35 -7.23 1.84
C THR A 9 19.44 -6.68 0.76
N VAL A 10 18.38 -5.98 1.15
CA VAL A 10 17.42 -5.41 0.21
C VAL A 10 17.15 -3.95 0.55
N GLU A 11 16.79 -3.21 -0.49
CA GLU A 11 16.31 -1.85 -0.38
C GLU A 11 14.84 -1.83 -0.70
N VAL A 12 14.04 -1.16 0.13
CA VAL A 12 12.61 -1.03 -0.06
C VAL A 12 12.24 0.43 -0.13
N ASP A 13 11.65 0.84 -1.24
CA ASP A 13 11.06 2.17 -1.40
C ASP A 13 9.56 1.99 -1.55
N TRP A 14 8.78 2.82 -0.88
CA TRP A 14 7.36 2.86 -1.14
C TRP A 14 6.83 4.27 -1.07
N GLU A 15 5.76 4.48 -1.82
CA GLU A 15 5.10 5.77 -1.91
C GLU A 15 3.60 5.55 -1.83
N THR A 16 2.93 6.37 -1.03
CA THR A 16 1.49 6.31 -0.86
C THR A 16 0.90 7.63 -1.34
N THR A 17 -0.03 7.56 -2.28
CA THR A 17 -0.68 8.75 -2.82
C THR A 17 -2.20 8.59 -2.79
N PRO A 18 -2.94 9.70 -2.58
CA PRO A 18 -4.38 9.67 -2.74
C PRO A 18 -4.73 9.34 -4.20
N THR A 19 -5.81 8.61 -4.39
CA THR A 19 -6.32 8.39 -5.74
C THR A 19 -7.26 9.53 -6.11
N ASP A 20 -7.55 9.67 -7.39
CA ASP A 20 -8.55 10.60 -7.88
C ASP A 20 -9.97 10.00 -7.86
N ARG A 21 -10.15 8.86 -7.20
CA ARG A 21 -11.46 8.28 -6.98
C ARG A 21 -12.23 9.10 -5.97
N ASP A 22 -13.54 9.18 -6.15
CA ASP A 22 -14.41 9.92 -5.26
C ASP A 22 -14.34 9.38 -3.85
N VAL A 23 -14.29 10.30 -2.89
CA VAL A 23 -14.44 9.98 -1.48
C VAL A 23 -15.93 9.93 -1.18
N VAL A 24 -16.38 8.86 -0.53
CA VAL A 24 -17.77 8.68 -0.16
C VAL A 24 -17.93 8.97 1.33
N ALA A 25 -18.90 9.80 1.67
CA ALA A 25 -19.15 10.18 3.06
C ALA A 25 -20.62 10.04 3.41
N PHE A 26 -20.90 9.56 4.63
CA PHE A 26 -22.25 9.39 5.17
C PHE A 26 -22.33 10.09 6.50
N SER A 27 -23.38 10.89 6.69
CA SER A 27 -23.65 11.52 7.99
C SER A 27 -24.17 10.49 8.98
N THR A 28 -23.79 10.64 10.24
CA THR A 28 -24.36 9.85 11.32
C THR A 28 -25.44 10.64 12.03
N ALA A 29 -26.32 9.95 12.78
CA ALA A 29 -27.38 10.59 13.52
C ALA A 29 -26.86 11.58 14.58
N ALA A 30 -25.65 11.37 15.08
CA ALA A 30 -25.03 12.24 16.08
C ALA A 30 -24.28 13.44 15.49
N GLY A 31 -24.30 13.62 14.17
CA GLY A 31 -23.67 14.76 13.51
C GLY A 31 -22.25 14.53 13.04
N GLY A 32 -21.69 13.34 13.24
CA GLY A 32 -20.41 12.96 12.67
C GLY A 32 -20.57 12.40 11.27
N ALA A 33 -19.50 11.82 10.73
CA ALA A 33 -19.52 11.22 9.41
C ALA A 33 -18.66 9.95 9.34
N ILE A 34 -19.09 9.02 8.50
CA ILE A 34 -18.28 7.88 8.11
C ILE A 34 -17.78 8.16 6.71
N VAL A 35 -16.46 8.09 6.51
CA VAL A 35 -15.80 8.46 5.26
C VAL A 35 -15.03 7.27 4.72
N LEU A 36 -15.26 6.95 3.45
CA LEU A 36 -14.52 5.91 2.73
C LEU A 36 -13.64 6.57 1.68
N GLY A 37 -12.34 6.33 1.75
CA GLY A 37 -11.39 6.83 0.77
C GLY A 37 -10.48 5.73 0.26
N THR A 38 -9.79 6.00 -0.83
CA THR A 38 -8.87 5.06 -1.45
C THR A 38 -7.51 5.71 -1.64
N LEU A 39 -6.45 4.98 -1.27
CA LEU A 39 -5.07 5.38 -1.49
C LEU A 39 -4.41 4.38 -2.43
N SER A 40 -3.46 4.87 -3.21
CA SER A 40 -2.61 4.03 -4.05
C SER A 40 -1.24 3.91 -3.38
N GLU A 41 -0.71 2.71 -3.31
CA GLU A 41 0.63 2.46 -2.78
C GLU A 41 1.48 1.78 -3.83
N ALA A 42 2.67 2.32 -4.07
CA ALA A 42 3.69 1.70 -4.91
C ALA A 42 4.85 1.28 -4.02
N GLU A 43 5.26 0.03 -4.14
CA GLU A 43 6.38 -0.52 -3.39
C GLU A 43 7.40 -1.09 -4.36
N LYS A 44 8.66 -0.74 -4.17
CA LYS A 44 9.77 -1.24 -4.98
C LYS A 44 10.76 -1.91 -4.05
N VAL A 45 11.04 -3.18 -4.29
CA VAL A 45 11.97 -3.99 -3.50
C VAL A 45 13.11 -4.40 -4.40
N MET A 46 14.33 -4.02 -4.05
CA MET A 46 15.52 -4.24 -4.88
C MET A 46 16.65 -4.85 -4.06
N PRO A 47 17.46 -5.75 -4.65
CA PRO A 47 18.66 -6.22 -3.96
C PRO A 47 19.71 -5.11 -3.90
N ILE A 48 20.40 -5.00 -2.78
CA ILE A 48 21.46 -3.99 -2.60
C ILE A 48 22.77 -4.49 -3.22
N GLN A 49 23.05 -5.78 -3.08
CA GLN A 49 24.32 -6.34 -3.52
C GLN A 49 24.23 -6.89 -4.94
N SER A 50 25.28 -6.65 -5.72
CA SER A 50 25.42 -7.24 -7.05
C SER A 50 25.39 -8.76 -6.96
N GLY A 51 24.61 -9.39 -7.84
CA GLY A 51 24.44 -10.85 -7.85
C GLY A 51 23.41 -11.40 -6.88
N ALA A 52 22.89 -10.58 -5.97
CA ALA A 52 21.80 -10.99 -5.10
C ALA A 52 20.46 -11.02 -5.84
N THR A 53 19.54 -11.83 -5.37
CA THR A 53 18.20 -11.91 -5.95
C THR A 53 17.15 -11.75 -4.85
N ILE A 54 15.94 -11.35 -5.28
CA ILE A 54 14.77 -11.25 -4.42
C ILE A 54 13.76 -12.30 -4.87
N ASN A 55 13.30 -13.11 -3.93
CA ASN A 55 12.26 -14.10 -4.19
C ASN A 55 10.89 -13.42 -4.20
N SER A 56 10.06 -13.81 -5.15
CA SER A 56 8.70 -13.31 -5.22
C SER A 56 7.79 -14.02 -4.24
N SER A 57 6.79 -13.28 -3.72
CA SER A 57 5.68 -13.90 -3.02
C SER A 57 4.81 -14.68 -4.02
N ILE A 58 3.89 -15.49 -3.51
CA ILE A 58 2.97 -16.24 -4.37
C ILE A 58 2.16 -15.29 -5.27
N ALA A 59 1.68 -14.18 -4.71
CA ALA A 59 0.89 -13.20 -5.45
C ALA A 59 1.72 -12.51 -6.53
N VAL A 60 2.94 -12.08 -6.22
CA VAL A 60 3.83 -11.42 -7.18
C VAL A 60 4.21 -12.40 -8.29
N ARG A 61 4.50 -13.65 -7.95
CA ARG A 61 4.81 -14.69 -8.94
C ARG A 61 3.65 -14.93 -9.89
N ALA A 62 2.43 -14.93 -9.38
CA ALA A 62 1.23 -15.10 -10.22
C ALA A 62 1.09 -13.97 -11.24
N LEU A 63 1.48 -12.76 -10.88
CA LEU A 63 1.35 -11.59 -11.76
C LEU A 63 2.55 -11.42 -12.71
N THR A 64 3.74 -11.83 -12.30
CA THR A 64 4.96 -11.60 -13.08
C THR A 64 5.47 -12.85 -13.78
N SER A 65 5.05 -14.03 -13.35
CA SER A 65 5.57 -15.34 -13.78
C SER A 65 7.03 -15.55 -13.39
N LEU A 66 7.56 -14.75 -12.50
CA LEU A 66 8.95 -14.86 -12.04
C LEU A 66 8.99 -15.36 -10.59
N SER A 67 9.88 -16.31 -10.31
CA SER A 67 10.10 -16.81 -8.96
C SER A 67 11.13 -15.97 -8.21
N GLN A 68 12.00 -15.25 -8.93
CA GLN A 68 12.99 -14.38 -8.34
C GLN A 68 13.47 -13.36 -9.36
N SER A 69 14.11 -12.30 -8.91
CA SER A 69 14.68 -11.27 -9.77
C SER A 69 15.96 -10.70 -9.19
N SER A 70 16.96 -10.48 -10.02
CA SER A 70 18.17 -9.76 -9.64
C SER A 70 17.97 -8.25 -9.69
N ARG A 71 16.89 -7.77 -10.27
CA ARG A 71 16.55 -6.34 -10.36
C ARG A 71 15.53 -5.91 -9.32
N GLY A 72 14.75 -6.86 -8.80
CA GLY A 72 13.70 -6.60 -7.83
C GLY A 72 12.32 -6.52 -8.46
N PHE A 73 11.34 -6.16 -7.64
CA PHE A 73 9.95 -6.10 -8.05
C PHE A 73 9.32 -4.77 -7.66
N GLU A 74 8.42 -4.29 -8.51
CA GLU A 74 7.52 -3.17 -8.22
C GLU A 74 6.13 -3.73 -8.02
N VAL A 75 5.48 -3.32 -6.95
CA VAL A 75 4.15 -3.80 -6.59
C VAL A 75 3.24 -2.61 -6.36
N ASP A 76 2.09 -2.61 -7.03
CA ASP A 76 1.08 -1.58 -6.87
C ASP A 76 -0.12 -2.14 -6.13
N SER A 77 -0.57 -1.41 -5.14
CA SER A 77 -1.69 -1.81 -4.30
C SER A 77 -2.65 -0.65 -4.09
N HIS A 78 -3.91 -0.97 -3.84
CA HIS A 78 -4.90 0.01 -3.39
C HIS A 78 -5.28 -0.29 -1.95
N ILE A 79 -5.40 0.77 -1.17
CA ILE A 79 -5.82 0.69 0.22
C ILE A 79 -7.13 1.45 0.31
N GLN A 80 -8.20 0.76 0.73
CA GLN A 80 -9.47 1.41 1.04
C GLN A 80 -9.56 1.59 2.53
N ILE A 81 -9.84 2.80 2.98
CA ILE A 81 -9.86 3.13 4.40
C ILE A 81 -11.22 3.70 4.76
N LEU A 82 -11.75 3.22 5.87
CA LEU A 82 -13.00 3.69 6.45
C LEU A 82 -12.67 4.45 7.72
N TRP A 83 -13.06 5.74 7.77
CA TRP A 83 -12.82 6.61 8.92
C TRP A 83 -14.14 7.02 9.56
N TYR A 84 -14.08 7.26 10.86
CA TYR A 84 -15.10 8.01 11.56
C TYR A 84 -14.59 9.42 11.83
N VAL A 85 -15.35 10.41 11.39
CA VAL A 85 -15.05 11.83 11.63
C VAL A 85 -16.07 12.35 12.64
N PRO A 86 -15.64 12.75 13.86
CA PRO A 86 -16.56 13.24 14.86
C PRO A 86 -17.25 14.55 14.45
N PRO A 87 -18.38 14.91 15.11
CA PRO A 87 -19.03 16.18 14.86
C PRO A 87 -18.11 17.37 15.14
N VAL A 88 -18.35 18.48 14.48
CA VAL A 88 -17.63 19.74 14.73
C VAL A 88 -17.83 20.14 16.19
N GLY A 89 -16.73 20.48 16.87
CA GLY A 89 -16.76 20.84 18.28
C GLY A 89 -16.65 19.68 19.24
N SER A 90 -16.62 18.44 18.75
CA SER A 90 -16.40 17.26 19.58
C SER A 90 -14.94 17.21 20.05
N GLU A 91 -14.73 16.65 21.23
CA GLU A 91 -13.38 16.38 21.74
C GLU A 91 -12.82 15.05 21.21
N GLU A 92 -13.65 14.25 20.53
CA GLU A 92 -13.20 12.98 19.95
C GLU A 92 -12.29 13.22 18.75
N SER A 93 -11.36 12.28 18.54
CA SER A 93 -10.45 12.31 17.38
C SER A 93 -11.02 11.52 16.22
N ILE A 94 -10.57 11.82 15.00
CA ILE A 94 -10.84 11.00 13.83
C ILE A 94 -10.24 9.62 14.07
N ARG A 95 -11.01 8.57 13.75
CA ARG A 95 -10.59 7.18 13.96
C ARG A 95 -10.68 6.39 12.66
N VAL A 96 -9.72 5.51 12.47
CA VAL A 96 -9.80 4.50 11.41
C VAL A 96 -10.66 3.36 11.93
N LEU A 97 -11.76 3.07 11.23
CA LEU A 97 -12.65 1.98 11.57
C LEU A 97 -12.21 0.66 10.94
N GLY A 98 -11.55 0.73 9.79
CA GLY A 98 -11.08 -0.45 9.09
C GLY A 98 -10.41 -0.09 7.79
N PHE A 99 -9.77 -1.08 7.18
CA PHE A 99 -9.17 -0.89 5.87
C PHE A 99 -9.06 -2.23 5.15
N THR A 100 -8.95 -2.15 3.82
CA THR A 100 -8.65 -3.30 2.99
C THR A 100 -7.43 -2.98 2.14
N TYR A 101 -6.69 -4.00 1.78
CA TYR A 101 -5.46 -3.90 1.01
C TYR A 101 -5.59 -4.83 -0.19
N SER A 102 -5.50 -4.29 -1.40
CA SER A 102 -5.68 -5.06 -2.63
C SER A 102 -4.47 -4.90 -3.53
N LEU A 103 -3.87 -6.02 -3.91
CA LEU A 103 -2.78 -6.04 -4.87
C LEU A 103 -3.35 -5.79 -6.26
N MET A 104 -2.89 -4.72 -6.92
CA MET A 104 -3.41 -4.32 -8.22
C MET A 104 -2.52 -4.73 -9.37
N GLY A 105 -1.22 -4.85 -9.16
CA GLY A 105 -0.28 -5.24 -10.18
C GLY A 105 1.12 -5.45 -9.63
N ALA A 106 1.94 -6.13 -10.38
CA ALA A 106 3.34 -6.34 -10.04
C ALA A 106 4.16 -6.52 -11.31
N LYS A 107 5.40 -6.07 -11.28
CA LYS A 107 6.35 -6.26 -12.39
C LYS A 107 7.76 -6.28 -11.86
N GLU A 108 8.67 -6.80 -12.67
CA GLU A 108 10.10 -6.72 -12.38
C GLU A 108 10.58 -5.29 -12.59
N VAL A 109 11.50 -4.85 -11.73
CA VAL A 109 12.10 -3.51 -11.85
C VAL A 109 12.82 -3.40 -13.18
N SER A 110 12.58 -2.30 -13.91
CA SER A 110 13.22 -2.01 -15.16
C SER A 110 14.69 -1.60 -14.97
N ASN A 111 15.54 -1.93 -15.94
CA ASN A 111 16.94 -1.48 -15.97
C ASN A 111 17.09 0.00 -16.35
N GLU A 112 16.04 0.63 -16.76
CA GLU A 112 16.11 2.03 -17.19
C GLU A 112 15.85 3.02 -16.06
#